data_3b554b238df5d3820b992a3f515f218b
#
_entry.id   3b554b238df5d3820b992a3f515f218b
#
_cell.length_a   1.000
_cell.length_b   1.000
_cell.length_c   1.000
_cell.angle_alpha   90.00
_cell.angle_beta   90.00
_cell.angle_gamma   90.00
#
_symmetry.space_group_name_H-M   'P 1'
#
loop_
_entity.id
_entity.type
_entity.pdbx_description
1 polymer ?
#
loop_
_entity_poly.entity_id
_entity_poly.type
_entity_poly.pdbx_seq_one_letter_code
_entity_poly.pdbx_strand_id
1 'polypeptide(L)'
;MKTTDDFFIPDNEIRLVKELDYSCVNEYIDSAEAFSRASYQSVYIIDYFKHNFLYVSPNPMFLCGLSPEHVKELGYRFYLDCVPENEQSLLLMLNKAGFSFYNELPVIDRKKWYISYDFHILNDGRKILVNHKLTPLALTSDGRIWLALCVVSAATHTDAGHIEMHRADSSEYYVYNVVSRKWHKREMPMLTSGEKSVLSLSIQGYTMAEIAEKNMSVTRYDKKISPTHLR
;
A
#
# COMPACT_ATOMS: atom_id res chain seq x y z
N MET A 1 -21.44 -8.54 16.88
CA MET A 1 -20.03 -8.41 17.27
C MET A 1 -19.22 -8.92 16.11
N LYS A 2 -18.22 -8.16 15.62
CA LYS A 2 -17.37 -8.58 14.52
C LYS A 2 -16.40 -9.64 14.98
N THR A 3 -16.06 -10.57 14.10
CA THR A 3 -15.14 -11.68 14.36
C THR A 3 -14.00 -11.68 13.37
N THR A 4 -12.95 -12.42 13.65
CA THR A 4 -11.83 -12.60 12.70
C THR A 4 -12.27 -13.24 11.40
N ASP A 5 -13.29 -14.09 11.43
CA ASP A 5 -13.82 -14.78 10.24
C ASP A 5 -14.45 -13.81 9.22
N ASP A 6 -14.91 -12.65 9.68
CA ASP A 6 -15.49 -11.63 8.79
C ASP A 6 -14.46 -11.05 7.79
N PHE A 7 -13.15 -11.21 8.07
CA PHE A 7 -12.07 -10.81 7.15
C PHE A 7 -11.81 -11.83 6.04
N PHE A 8 -12.26 -13.09 6.19
CA PHE A 8 -12.03 -14.17 5.23
C PHE A 8 -13.27 -14.38 4.40
N ILE A 9 -13.25 -13.79 3.21
CA ILE A 9 -14.41 -13.80 2.32
C ILE A 9 -14.31 -14.95 1.32
N PRO A 10 -15.46 -15.52 0.87
CA PRO A 10 -15.51 -16.61 -0.11
C PRO A 10 -14.79 -16.26 -1.43
N ASP A 11 -14.76 -14.98 -1.79
CA ASP A 11 -14.14 -14.50 -3.02
C ASP A 11 -12.62 -14.81 -3.10
N ASN A 12 -11.95 -15.00 -1.96
CA ASN A 12 -10.55 -15.44 -1.88
C ASN A 12 -10.38 -16.71 -1.03
N GLU A 13 -11.38 -17.59 -0.99
CA GLU A 13 -11.23 -18.88 -0.32
C GLU A 13 -10.17 -19.74 -1.01
N ILE A 14 -9.09 -20.08 -0.31
CA ILE A 14 -8.02 -20.93 -0.80
C ILE A 14 -8.24 -22.34 -0.30
N ARG A 15 -8.45 -23.30 -1.24
CA ARG A 15 -8.74 -24.68 -0.89
C ARG A 15 -7.49 -25.52 -0.63
N LEU A 16 -6.40 -25.21 -1.32
CA LEU A 16 -5.16 -25.99 -1.23
C LEU A 16 -3.95 -25.12 -1.56
N VAL A 17 -2.95 -25.20 -0.67
CA VAL A 17 -1.56 -24.80 -0.95
C VAL A 17 -0.70 -26.02 -0.70
N LYS A 18 0.13 -26.39 -1.67
CA LYS A 18 1.01 -27.57 -1.52
C LYS A 18 2.12 -27.24 -0.53
N GLU A 19 2.56 -28.25 0.23
CA GLU A 19 3.65 -28.08 1.18
C GLU A 19 4.96 -27.62 0.50
N LEU A 20 5.18 -28.06 -0.74
CA LEU A 20 6.31 -27.64 -1.57
C LEU A 20 6.30 -26.12 -1.86
N ASP A 21 5.12 -25.51 -1.94
CA ASP A 21 5.00 -24.07 -2.20
C ASP A 21 5.52 -23.26 -1.01
N TYR A 22 5.48 -23.82 0.21
CA TYR A 22 6.05 -23.21 1.41
C TYR A 22 7.58 -23.26 1.49
N SER A 23 8.26 -24.03 0.64
CA SER A 23 9.72 -24.13 0.63
C SER A 23 10.41 -22.79 0.31
N CYS A 24 9.77 -21.92 -0.47
CA CYS A 24 10.30 -20.59 -0.85
C CYS A 24 9.82 -19.44 0.06
N VAL A 25 9.04 -19.72 1.09
CA VAL A 25 8.45 -18.68 1.95
C VAL A 25 9.50 -17.90 2.71
N ASN A 26 10.61 -18.52 3.10
CA ASN A 26 11.71 -17.84 3.77
C ASN A 26 12.34 -16.73 2.89
N GLU A 27 12.41 -16.93 1.57
CA GLU A 27 12.92 -15.92 0.64
C GLU A 27 12.03 -14.66 0.62
N TYR A 28 10.73 -14.83 0.75
CA TYR A 28 9.79 -13.72 0.89
C TYR A 28 9.95 -12.99 2.23
N ILE A 29 10.16 -13.74 3.32
CA ILE A 29 10.39 -13.16 4.65
C ILE A 29 11.70 -12.36 4.65
N ASP A 30 12.80 -12.93 4.17
CA ASP A 30 14.10 -12.28 4.11
C ASP A 30 14.06 -10.99 3.28
N SER A 31 13.34 -11.04 2.15
CA SER A 31 13.14 -9.87 1.29
C SER A 31 12.32 -8.77 1.98
N ALA A 32 11.23 -9.13 2.66
CA ALA A 32 10.40 -8.20 3.40
C ALA A 32 11.16 -7.58 4.58
N GLU A 33 11.97 -8.38 5.26
CA GLU A 33 12.82 -7.92 6.36
C GLU A 33 13.90 -6.94 5.86
N ALA A 34 14.57 -7.25 4.75
CA ALA A 34 15.55 -6.37 4.14
C ALA A 34 14.92 -5.03 3.71
N PHE A 35 13.73 -5.08 3.09
CA PHE A 35 12.97 -3.89 2.71
C PHE A 35 12.57 -3.06 3.93
N SER A 36 12.09 -3.69 5.00
CA SER A 36 11.71 -3.01 6.25
C SER A 36 12.89 -2.27 6.87
N ARG A 37 14.09 -2.89 6.91
CA ARG A 37 15.32 -2.25 7.42
C ARG A 37 15.72 -1.02 6.60
N ALA A 38 15.55 -1.09 5.27
CA ALA A 38 15.99 -0.03 4.36
C ALA A 38 15.01 1.15 4.26
N SER A 39 13.71 0.89 4.43
CA SER A 39 12.63 1.86 4.19
C SER A 39 12.08 2.54 5.43
N TYR A 40 12.41 2.06 6.63
CA TYR A 40 11.84 2.51 7.91
C TYR A 40 10.30 2.41 7.98
N GLN A 41 9.69 1.57 7.15
CA GLN A 41 8.26 1.33 7.12
C GLN A 41 7.90 0.05 7.88
N SER A 42 6.72 -0.02 8.46
CA SER A 42 6.20 -1.28 8.98
C SER A 42 5.79 -2.17 7.83
N VAL A 43 6.30 -3.39 7.82
CA VAL A 43 6.05 -4.38 6.76
C VAL A 43 5.57 -5.67 7.39
N TYR A 44 4.56 -6.29 6.80
CA TYR A 44 4.14 -7.63 7.19
C TYR A 44 3.63 -8.43 6.00
N ILE A 45 3.61 -9.75 6.14
CA ILE A 45 3.13 -10.67 5.11
C ILE A 45 1.92 -11.41 5.67
N ILE A 46 0.80 -11.33 4.94
CA ILE A 46 -0.41 -12.10 5.21
C ILE A 46 -0.33 -13.44 4.47
N ASP A 47 -0.64 -14.52 5.18
CA ASP A 47 -0.93 -15.83 4.60
C ASP A 47 -2.46 -16.05 4.64
N TYR A 48 -3.10 -15.91 3.49
CA TYR A 48 -4.55 -16.09 3.38
C TYR A 48 -5.01 -17.54 3.47
N PHE A 49 -4.10 -18.50 3.26
CA PHE A 49 -4.41 -19.93 3.46
C PHE A 49 -4.41 -20.32 4.93
N LYS A 50 -3.43 -19.82 5.69
CA LYS A 50 -3.33 -20.06 7.15
C LYS A 50 -4.11 -19.05 7.98
N HIS A 51 -4.71 -18.06 7.35
CA HIS A 51 -5.47 -16.99 8.01
C HIS A 51 -4.65 -16.27 9.10
N ASN A 52 -3.36 -15.99 8.83
CA ASN A 52 -2.45 -15.43 9.81
C ASN A 52 -1.38 -14.53 9.17
N PHE A 53 -0.57 -13.89 10.01
CA PHE A 53 0.61 -13.15 9.60
C PHE A 53 1.82 -14.07 9.56
N LEU A 54 2.40 -14.22 8.39
CA LEU A 54 3.61 -15.01 8.19
C LEU A 54 4.85 -14.30 8.74
N TYR A 55 4.92 -12.99 8.55
CA TYR A 55 5.98 -12.11 9.00
C TYR A 55 5.40 -10.78 9.48
N VAL A 56 5.99 -10.20 10.52
CA VAL A 56 5.69 -8.84 11.00
C VAL A 56 7.03 -8.18 11.35
N SER A 57 7.29 -7.00 10.78
CA SER A 57 8.54 -6.27 11.04
C SER A 57 8.55 -5.62 12.42
N PRO A 58 9.74 -5.37 13.01
CA PRO A 58 9.85 -4.74 14.32
C PRO A 58 9.61 -3.22 14.30
N ASN A 59 9.25 -2.63 13.17
CA ASN A 59 8.94 -1.21 13.09
C ASN A 59 7.68 -0.88 13.90
N PRO A 60 7.72 0.07 14.86
CA PRO A 60 6.64 0.29 15.83
C PRO A 60 5.38 0.93 15.26
N MET A 61 5.40 1.46 14.04
CA MET A 61 4.27 2.20 13.47
C MET A 61 2.99 1.36 13.39
N PHE A 62 3.11 0.06 13.08
CA PHE A 62 1.96 -0.84 12.98
C PHE A 62 1.70 -1.64 14.26
N LEU A 63 2.68 -1.76 15.15
CA LEU A 63 2.64 -2.72 16.27
C LEU A 63 1.71 -2.33 17.42
N CYS A 64 1.22 -1.10 17.50
CA CYS A 64 0.34 -0.63 18.58
C CYS A 64 0.91 -0.88 19.99
N GLY A 65 2.24 -0.78 20.17
CA GLY A 65 2.94 -1.04 21.42
C GLY A 65 3.21 -2.53 21.72
N LEU A 66 2.81 -3.45 20.84
CA LEU A 66 3.04 -4.89 20.98
C LEU A 66 4.37 -5.32 20.34
N SER A 67 4.83 -6.53 20.64
CA SER A 67 5.95 -7.13 19.92
C SER A 67 5.48 -7.76 18.59
N PRO A 68 6.37 -7.91 17.58
CA PRO A 68 6.04 -8.61 16.34
C PRO A 68 5.48 -10.02 16.56
N GLU A 69 6.04 -10.76 17.53
CA GLU A 69 5.61 -12.10 17.88
C GLU A 69 4.18 -12.08 18.40
N HIS A 70 3.85 -11.14 19.29
CA HIS A 70 2.51 -11.02 19.84
C HIS A 70 1.48 -10.62 18.77
N VAL A 71 1.85 -9.72 17.83
CA VAL A 71 0.99 -9.39 16.68
C VAL A 71 0.74 -10.62 15.79
N LYS A 72 1.76 -11.47 15.58
CA LYS A 72 1.61 -12.75 14.85
C LYS A 72 0.70 -13.73 15.60
N GLU A 73 0.80 -13.82 16.91
CA GLU A 73 -0.06 -14.68 17.75
C GLU A 73 -1.52 -14.23 17.69
N LEU A 74 -1.77 -12.92 17.74
CA LEU A 74 -3.12 -12.36 17.60
C LEU A 74 -3.71 -12.59 16.19
N GLY A 75 -2.87 -12.61 15.18
CA GLY A 75 -3.34 -12.69 13.80
C GLY A 75 -4.34 -11.57 13.46
N TYR A 76 -5.46 -11.92 12.84
CA TYR A 76 -6.49 -10.94 12.46
C TYR A 76 -7.23 -10.32 13.67
N ARG A 77 -7.13 -10.91 14.84
CA ARG A 77 -7.65 -10.29 16.06
C ARG A 77 -6.97 -8.96 16.36
N PHE A 78 -5.71 -8.79 15.94
CA PHE A 78 -4.99 -7.53 16.02
C PHE A 78 -5.80 -6.36 15.44
N TYR A 79 -6.47 -6.54 14.30
CA TYR A 79 -7.29 -5.48 13.72
C TYR A 79 -8.53 -5.14 14.58
N LEU A 80 -9.13 -6.15 15.21
CA LEU A 80 -10.28 -5.93 16.09
C LEU A 80 -9.89 -5.22 17.39
N ASP A 81 -8.69 -5.49 17.90
CA ASP A 81 -8.17 -4.90 19.14
C ASP A 81 -7.55 -3.51 18.91
N CYS A 82 -6.89 -3.29 17.76
CA CYS A 82 -6.09 -2.09 17.51
C CYS A 82 -6.73 -1.07 16.55
N VAL A 83 -7.82 -1.42 15.86
CA VAL A 83 -8.54 -0.47 14.98
C VAL A 83 -9.81 0.03 15.69
N PRO A 84 -10.10 1.35 15.67
CA PRO A 84 -11.32 1.88 16.25
C PRO A 84 -12.58 1.15 15.74
N GLU A 85 -13.50 0.82 16.62
CA GLU A 85 -14.69 -0.01 16.31
C GLU A 85 -15.52 0.56 15.13
N ASN A 86 -15.63 1.89 15.06
CA ASN A 86 -16.34 2.56 13.99
C ASN A 86 -15.66 2.40 12.62
N GLU A 87 -14.36 2.10 12.56
CA GLU A 87 -13.60 1.91 11.32
C GLU A 87 -13.44 0.43 10.91
N GLN A 88 -13.71 -0.51 11.81
CA GLN A 88 -13.64 -1.94 11.48
C GLN A 88 -14.59 -2.33 10.34
N SER A 89 -15.77 -1.70 10.25
CA SER A 89 -16.71 -1.92 9.13
C SER A 89 -16.14 -1.42 7.79
N LEU A 90 -15.35 -0.35 7.82
CA LEU A 90 -14.62 0.15 6.65
C LEU A 90 -13.60 -0.88 6.17
N LEU A 91 -12.82 -1.47 7.08
CA LEU A 91 -11.84 -2.51 6.72
C LEU A 91 -12.49 -3.76 6.10
N LEU A 92 -13.61 -4.22 6.66
CA LEU A 92 -14.33 -5.38 6.11
C LEU A 92 -14.89 -5.07 4.71
N MET A 93 -15.48 -3.89 4.52
CA MET A 93 -16.00 -3.47 3.22
C MET A 93 -14.88 -3.35 2.17
N LEU A 94 -13.78 -2.74 2.54
CA LEU A 94 -12.60 -2.57 1.71
C LEU A 94 -11.98 -3.91 1.32
N ASN A 95 -11.87 -4.84 2.26
CA ASN A 95 -11.37 -6.19 2.01
C ASN A 95 -12.22 -6.88 0.92
N LYS A 96 -13.55 -6.81 1.05
CA LYS A 96 -14.47 -7.36 0.04
C LYS A 96 -14.32 -6.65 -1.31
N ALA A 97 -14.30 -5.31 -1.33
CA ALA A 97 -14.17 -4.54 -2.56
C ALA A 97 -12.83 -4.81 -3.27
N GLY A 98 -11.74 -4.92 -2.49
CA GLY A 98 -10.40 -5.23 -3.01
C GLY A 98 -10.33 -6.61 -3.66
N PHE A 99 -10.80 -7.66 -2.99
CA PHE A 99 -10.80 -9.01 -3.56
C PHE A 99 -11.71 -9.11 -4.79
N SER A 100 -12.90 -8.50 -4.77
CA SER A 100 -13.77 -8.46 -5.96
C SER A 100 -13.04 -7.80 -7.14
N PHE A 101 -12.32 -6.69 -6.92
CA PHE A 101 -11.53 -6.04 -7.96
C PHE A 101 -10.42 -6.96 -8.50
N TYR A 102 -9.63 -7.59 -7.62
CA TYR A 102 -8.58 -8.51 -8.03
C TYR A 102 -9.13 -9.71 -8.83
N ASN A 103 -10.31 -10.21 -8.50
CA ASN A 103 -10.91 -11.34 -9.19
C ASN A 103 -11.38 -11.01 -10.62
N GLU A 104 -11.71 -9.75 -10.90
CA GLU A 104 -12.03 -9.26 -12.24
C GLU A 104 -10.77 -9.09 -13.12
N LEU A 105 -9.58 -9.02 -12.53
CA LEU A 105 -8.32 -8.89 -13.25
C LEU A 105 -7.87 -10.23 -13.85
N PRO A 106 -7.26 -10.20 -15.06
CA PRO A 106 -6.52 -11.35 -15.57
C PRO A 106 -5.46 -11.82 -14.55
N VAL A 107 -5.32 -13.11 -14.33
CA VAL A 107 -4.39 -13.69 -13.32
C VAL A 107 -2.98 -13.16 -13.49
N ILE A 108 -2.50 -13.03 -14.75
CA ILE A 108 -1.15 -12.56 -15.09
C ILE A 108 -0.90 -11.11 -14.66
N ASP A 109 -1.96 -10.32 -14.50
CA ASP A 109 -1.85 -8.92 -14.13
C ASP A 109 -2.00 -8.68 -12.62
N ARG A 110 -2.57 -9.63 -11.86
CA ARG A 110 -2.90 -9.44 -10.44
C ARG A 110 -1.72 -8.95 -9.60
N LYS A 111 -0.51 -9.46 -9.83
CA LYS A 111 0.70 -9.06 -9.10
C LYS A 111 1.24 -7.67 -9.47
N LYS A 112 0.69 -7.02 -10.49
CA LYS A 112 1.06 -5.66 -10.89
C LYS A 112 0.26 -4.58 -10.17
N TRP A 113 -0.76 -4.98 -9.41
CA TRP A 113 -1.66 -4.08 -8.72
C TRP A 113 -1.38 -4.06 -7.22
N TYR A 114 -1.64 -2.92 -6.60
CA TYR A 114 -1.73 -2.78 -5.16
C TYR A 114 -2.93 -1.94 -4.79
N ILE A 115 -3.50 -2.22 -3.61
CA ILE A 115 -4.52 -1.38 -2.98
C ILE A 115 -3.85 -0.48 -1.94
N SER A 116 -4.28 0.77 -1.87
CA SER A 116 -3.87 1.75 -0.87
C SER A 116 -5.09 2.31 -0.16
N TYR A 117 -5.03 2.49 1.15
CA TYR A 117 -6.12 3.05 1.96
C TYR A 117 -5.61 3.54 3.31
N ASP A 118 -6.40 4.42 3.95
CA ASP A 118 -6.06 5.00 5.24
C ASP A 118 -7.04 4.53 6.32
N PHE A 119 -6.52 4.24 7.50
CA PHE A 119 -7.32 3.94 8.69
C PHE A 119 -6.54 4.28 9.96
N HIS A 120 -7.26 4.44 11.08
CA HIS A 120 -6.62 4.68 12.36
C HIS A 120 -6.25 3.39 13.06
N ILE A 121 -5.09 3.41 13.72
CA ILE A 121 -4.68 2.42 14.71
C ILE A 121 -4.62 3.07 16.09
N LEU A 122 -4.86 2.27 17.12
CA LEU A 122 -4.82 2.68 18.52
C LEU A 122 -3.47 2.30 19.10
N ASN A 123 -2.64 3.28 19.42
CA ASN A 123 -1.37 3.08 20.10
C ASN A 123 -1.38 3.83 21.43
N ASP A 124 -1.34 3.12 22.55
CA ASP A 124 -1.46 3.68 23.91
C ASP A 124 -2.65 4.65 24.06
N GLY A 125 -3.80 4.26 23.53
CA GLY A 125 -5.03 5.08 23.56
C GLY A 125 -5.05 6.27 22.60
N ARG A 126 -3.99 6.50 21.84
CA ARG A 126 -3.92 7.54 20.80
C ARG A 126 -4.29 6.99 19.45
N LYS A 127 -5.13 7.72 18.72
CA LYS A 127 -5.43 7.40 17.32
C LYS A 127 -4.31 7.92 16.43
N ILE A 128 -3.73 7.03 15.65
CA ILE A 128 -2.71 7.36 14.65
C ILE A 128 -3.27 6.98 13.28
N LEU A 129 -3.38 7.93 12.36
CA LEU A 129 -3.79 7.66 10.99
C LEU A 129 -2.60 7.09 10.20
N VAL A 130 -2.78 5.92 9.64
CA VAL A 130 -1.78 5.25 8.82
C VAL A 130 -2.29 5.02 7.41
N ASN A 131 -1.37 5.08 6.44
CA ASN A 131 -1.61 4.58 5.09
C ASN A 131 -1.16 3.13 5.02
N HIS A 132 -2.02 2.29 4.52
CA HIS A 132 -1.78 0.87 4.34
C HIS A 132 -1.82 0.52 2.86
N LYS A 133 -0.78 -0.14 2.38
CA LYS A 133 -0.71 -0.69 1.03
C LYS A 133 -0.61 -2.20 1.09
N LEU A 134 -1.36 -2.87 0.22
CA LEU A 134 -1.33 -4.32 0.07
C LEU A 134 -1.14 -4.68 -1.40
N THR A 135 -0.18 -5.56 -1.67
CA THR A 135 0.08 -6.10 -3.00
C THR A 135 0.20 -7.62 -2.94
N PRO A 136 -0.33 -8.36 -3.94
CA PRO A 136 -0.14 -9.80 -4.01
C PRO A 136 1.33 -10.17 -4.17
N LEU A 137 1.85 -10.97 -3.25
CA LEU A 137 3.22 -11.49 -3.26
C LEU A 137 3.30 -12.84 -3.98
N ALA A 138 2.38 -13.74 -3.65
CA ALA A 138 2.24 -15.04 -4.30
C ALA A 138 0.76 -15.35 -4.59
N LEU A 139 0.52 -16.04 -5.70
CA LEU A 139 -0.80 -16.51 -6.10
C LEU A 139 -0.82 -18.04 -6.07
N THR A 140 -1.99 -18.61 -5.82
CA THR A 140 -2.26 -20.03 -6.03
C THR A 140 -2.29 -20.36 -7.54
N SER A 141 -2.27 -21.63 -7.89
CA SER A 141 -2.35 -22.08 -9.29
C SER A 141 -3.63 -21.65 -10.00
N ASP A 142 -4.73 -21.46 -9.25
CA ASP A 142 -6.01 -20.94 -9.74
C ASP A 142 -6.11 -19.40 -9.66
N GLY A 143 -5.01 -18.73 -9.29
CA GLY A 143 -4.87 -17.27 -9.34
C GLY A 143 -5.38 -16.52 -8.12
N ARG A 144 -5.78 -17.20 -7.04
CA ARG A 144 -6.16 -16.52 -5.78
C ARG A 144 -4.94 -15.94 -5.07
N ILE A 145 -5.11 -14.88 -4.31
CA ILE A 145 -4.02 -14.28 -3.54
C ILE A 145 -3.72 -15.18 -2.35
N TRP A 146 -2.58 -15.89 -2.41
CA TRP A 146 -2.10 -16.72 -1.31
C TRP A 146 -1.34 -15.89 -0.28
N LEU A 147 -0.26 -15.20 -0.70
CA LEU A 147 0.50 -14.30 0.15
C LEU A 147 0.35 -12.87 -0.33
N ALA A 148 0.21 -11.94 0.61
CA ALA A 148 0.22 -10.50 0.33
C ALA A 148 1.27 -9.80 1.18
N LEU A 149 2.04 -8.91 0.54
CA LEU A 149 2.91 -7.96 1.22
C LEU A 149 2.11 -6.73 1.59
N CYS A 150 2.19 -6.36 2.87
CA CYS A 150 1.58 -5.17 3.42
C CYS A 150 2.67 -4.19 3.87
N VAL A 151 2.49 -2.92 3.52
CA VAL A 151 3.38 -1.83 3.89
C VAL A 151 2.56 -0.75 4.58
N VAL A 152 2.97 -0.37 5.80
CA VAL A 152 2.31 0.67 6.58
C VAL A 152 3.25 1.85 6.75
N SER A 153 2.73 3.03 6.44
CA SER A 153 3.43 4.32 6.55
C SER A 153 2.53 5.39 7.16
N ALA A 154 3.07 6.56 7.46
CA ALA A 154 2.23 7.70 7.84
C ALA A 154 1.28 8.04 6.69
N ALA A 155 0.02 8.34 7.02
CA ALA A 155 -0.95 8.81 6.03
C ALA A 155 -0.65 10.26 5.63
N THR A 156 -0.99 10.61 4.39
CA THR A 156 -0.92 11.98 3.87
C THR A 156 -2.25 12.71 3.95
N HIS A 157 -3.34 11.98 4.19
CA HIS A 157 -4.67 12.54 4.40
C HIS A 157 -4.93 12.80 5.89
N THR A 158 -6.09 13.36 6.20
CA THR A 158 -6.49 13.74 7.56
C THR A 158 -7.56 12.83 8.16
N ASP A 159 -8.15 11.95 7.36
CA ASP A 159 -9.24 11.06 7.72
C ASP A 159 -9.09 9.67 7.09
N ALA A 160 -9.80 8.69 7.62
CA ALA A 160 -9.78 7.31 7.15
C ALA A 160 -10.56 7.16 5.82
N GLY A 161 -10.18 6.15 5.04
CA GLY A 161 -10.76 5.86 3.74
C GLY A 161 -9.71 5.97 2.64
N HIS A 162 -9.92 6.86 1.67
CA HIS A 162 -8.99 7.11 0.55
C HIS A 162 -8.54 5.81 -0.14
N ILE A 163 -9.54 5.01 -0.51
CA ILE A 163 -9.32 3.66 -1.03
C ILE A 163 -9.01 3.73 -2.52
N GLU A 164 -7.83 3.29 -2.91
CA GLU A 164 -7.35 3.37 -4.27
C GLU A 164 -6.71 2.05 -4.72
N MET A 165 -6.92 1.69 -5.98
CA MET A 165 -6.24 0.60 -6.66
C MET A 165 -5.31 1.17 -7.72
N HIS A 166 -4.03 0.85 -7.61
CA HIS A 166 -2.98 1.33 -8.49
C HIS A 166 -2.33 0.18 -9.24
N ARG A 167 -1.95 0.45 -10.49
CA ARG A 167 -1.13 -0.44 -11.30
C ARG A 167 0.27 0.13 -11.44
N ALA A 168 1.28 -0.69 -11.18
CA ALA A 168 2.68 -0.25 -11.13
C ALA A 168 3.21 0.32 -12.46
N ASP A 169 2.65 -0.13 -13.60
CA ASP A 169 3.08 0.25 -14.95
C ASP A 169 2.08 1.17 -15.68
N SER A 170 1.20 1.88 -14.95
CA SER A 170 0.15 2.73 -15.50
C SER A 170 -0.02 4.02 -14.73
N SER A 171 -0.41 5.09 -15.42
CA SER A 171 -0.91 6.33 -14.80
C SER A 171 -2.39 6.22 -14.38
N GLU A 172 -3.08 5.19 -14.87
CA GLU A 172 -4.47 4.96 -14.51
C GLU A 172 -4.56 4.28 -13.14
N TYR A 173 -5.50 4.74 -12.33
CA TYR A 173 -5.83 4.15 -11.03
C TYR A 173 -7.34 4.21 -10.81
N TYR A 174 -7.81 3.52 -9.78
CA TYR A 174 -9.23 3.49 -9.44
C TYR A 174 -9.42 3.96 -8.01
N VAL A 175 -10.43 4.80 -7.79
CA VAL A 175 -10.85 5.28 -6.46
C VAL A 175 -12.17 4.61 -6.11
N TYR A 176 -12.24 4.01 -4.93
CA TYR A 176 -13.48 3.40 -4.44
C TYR A 176 -14.34 4.42 -3.73
N ASN A 177 -15.57 4.58 -4.20
CA ASN A 177 -16.55 5.41 -3.52
C ASN A 177 -17.34 4.55 -2.52
N VAL A 178 -17.17 4.81 -1.23
CA VAL A 178 -17.76 4.03 -0.13
C VAL A 178 -19.30 4.13 -0.08
N VAL A 179 -19.88 5.24 -0.57
CA VAL A 179 -21.34 5.46 -0.59
C VAL A 179 -21.98 4.69 -1.72
N SER A 180 -21.47 4.87 -2.95
CA SER A 180 -21.99 4.16 -4.14
C SER A 180 -21.50 2.72 -4.25
N ARG A 181 -20.50 2.32 -3.48
CA ARG A 181 -19.82 1.01 -3.52
C ARG A 181 -19.30 0.65 -4.90
N LYS A 182 -18.74 1.65 -5.62
CA LYS A 182 -18.23 1.49 -6.99
C LYS A 182 -16.81 2.02 -7.10
N TRP A 183 -16.03 1.36 -7.96
CA TRP A 183 -14.73 1.84 -8.41
C TRP A 183 -14.91 2.87 -9.52
N HIS A 184 -14.20 3.98 -9.43
CA HIS A 184 -14.17 5.04 -10.44
C HIS A 184 -12.75 5.19 -10.96
N LYS A 185 -12.59 4.99 -12.26
CA LYS A 185 -11.30 5.18 -12.94
C LYS A 185 -10.88 6.65 -12.87
N ARG A 186 -9.59 6.85 -12.60
CA ARG A 186 -8.90 8.14 -12.56
C ARG A 186 -7.59 8.03 -13.32
N GLU A 187 -6.98 9.16 -13.60
CA GLU A 187 -5.68 9.26 -14.21
C GLU A 187 -4.80 10.17 -13.36
N MET A 188 -3.57 9.73 -13.07
CA MET A 188 -2.62 10.55 -12.34
C MET A 188 -2.17 11.72 -13.23
N PRO A 189 -2.20 12.96 -12.73
CA PRO A 189 -1.71 14.10 -13.47
C PRO A 189 -0.23 13.91 -13.81
N MET A 190 0.11 14.08 -15.09
CA MET A 190 1.50 14.06 -15.53
C MET A 190 2.15 15.39 -15.19
N LEU A 191 3.09 15.37 -14.27
CA LEU A 191 3.88 16.54 -13.93
C LEU A 191 4.81 16.91 -15.10
N THR A 192 4.79 18.15 -15.47
CA THR A 192 5.78 18.73 -16.40
C THR A 192 7.18 18.73 -15.80
N SER A 193 8.21 18.88 -16.63
CA SER A 193 9.60 18.98 -16.16
C SER A 193 9.80 20.13 -15.16
N GLY A 194 9.11 21.26 -15.37
CA GLY A 194 9.13 22.39 -14.45
C GLY A 194 8.53 22.09 -13.09
N GLU A 195 7.35 21.43 -13.08
CA GLU A 195 6.70 21.02 -11.82
C GLU A 195 7.53 19.99 -11.06
N LYS A 196 8.16 19.03 -11.75
CA LYS A 196 9.10 18.07 -11.14
C LYS A 196 10.30 18.77 -10.52
N SER A 197 10.86 19.79 -11.19
CA SER A 197 11.96 20.61 -10.67
C SER A 197 11.54 21.36 -9.41
N VAL A 198 10.37 22.00 -9.40
CA VAL A 198 9.83 22.72 -8.24
C VAL A 198 9.67 21.76 -7.06
N LEU A 199 9.04 20.60 -7.28
CA LEU A 199 8.85 19.60 -6.21
C LEU A 199 10.19 19.09 -5.67
N SER A 200 11.13 18.77 -6.54
CA SER A 200 12.47 18.28 -6.14
C SER A 200 13.21 19.30 -5.26
N LEU A 201 13.18 20.58 -5.64
CA LEU A 201 13.81 21.64 -4.88
C LEU A 201 13.07 21.91 -3.55
N SER A 202 11.74 21.85 -3.55
CA SER A 202 10.94 21.98 -2.32
C SER A 202 11.25 20.90 -1.30
N ILE A 203 11.40 19.63 -1.74
CA ILE A 203 11.79 18.50 -0.87
C ILE A 203 13.21 18.71 -0.29
N GLN A 204 14.10 19.38 -1.03
CA GLN A 204 15.44 19.75 -0.56
C GLN A 204 15.44 20.94 0.41
N GLY A 205 14.28 21.52 0.71
CA GLY A 205 14.11 22.61 1.67
C GLY A 205 14.31 24.02 1.10
N TYR A 206 14.38 24.17 -0.24
CA TYR A 206 14.46 25.50 -0.85
C TYR A 206 13.12 26.25 -0.73
N THR A 207 13.20 27.53 -0.42
CA THR A 207 12.04 28.45 -0.44
C THR A 207 11.56 28.71 -1.86
N MET A 208 10.32 29.13 -2.02
CA MET A 208 9.77 29.46 -3.35
C MET A 208 10.58 30.53 -4.10
N ALA A 209 11.18 31.50 -3.37
CA ALA A 209 12.03 32.52 -3.96
C ALA A 209 13.33 31.93 -4.54
N GLU A 210 13.99 31.07 -3.78
CA GLU A 210 15.22 30.36 -4.22
C GLU A 210 14.93 29.40 -5.38
N ILE A 211 13.77 28.75 -5.37
CA ILE A 211 13.31 27.88 -6.48
C ILE A 211 13.10 28.70 -7.76
N ALA A 212 12.47 29.87 -7.63
CA ALA A 212 12.27 30.75 -8.79
C ALA A 212 13.60 31.22 -9.38
N GLU A 213 14.57 31.59 -8.56
CA GLU A 213 15.91 32.00 -9.00
C GLU A 213 16.65 30.86 -9.71
N LYS A 214 16.64 29.64 -9.13
CA LYS A 214 17.25 28.46 -9.73
C LYS A 214 16.60 28.09 -11.06
N ASN A 215 15.26 28.10 -11.17
CA ASN A 215 14.57 27.78 -12.41
C ASN A 215 14.80 28.83 -13.50
N MET A 216 14.93 30.11 -13.13
CA MET A 216 15.29 31.16 -14.10
C MET A 216 16.70 30.99 -14.64
N SER A 217 17.66 30.53 -13.83
CA SER A 217 19.02 30.25 -14.24
C SER A 217 19.10 29.06 -15.21
N VAL A 218 18.35 27.99 -14.96
CA VAL A 218 18.26 26.81 -15.85
C VAL A 218 17.65 27.21 -17.20
N THR A 219 16.57 27.97 -17.22
CA THR A 219 15.93 28.43 -18.48
C THR A 219 16.84 29.34 -19.31
N ARG A 220 17.74 30.09 -18.66
CA ARG A 220 18.76 30.89 -19.35
C ARG A 220 19.87 30.04 -19.98
N TYR A 221 20.24 28.92 -19.32
CA TYR A 221 21.23 27.97 -19.86
C TYR A 221 20.69 27.22 -21.08
N ASP A 222 19.44 26.72 -21.01
CA ASP A 222 18.79 26.01 -22.12
C ASP A 222 18.63 26.91 -23.37
N LYS A 223 18.37 28.19 -23.19
CA LYS A 223 18.34 29.17 -24.32
C LYS A 223 19.71 29.46 -24.92
N LYS A 224 20.81 29.21 -24.19
CA LYS A 224 22.18 29.40 -24.74
C LYS A 224 22.70 28.15 -25.44
N ILE A 225 22.11 26.99 -25.24
CA ILE A 225 22.53 25.71 -25.86
C ILE A 225 21.67 25.35 -27.07
N SER A 226 20.61 26.09 -27.36
CA SER A 226 19.86 25.89 -28.62
C SER A 226 20.74 26.37 -29.81
N PRO A 227 21.25 25.48 -30.68
CA PRO A 227 22.06 25.91 -31.78
C PRO A 227 21.14 26.46 -32.89
N THR A 228 21.06 27.77 -32.95
CA THR A 228 20.78 28.42 -34.24
C THR A 228 22.03 28.25 -35.08
N HIS A 229 22.09 27.22 -35.92
CA HIS A 229 22.87 27.24 -37.18
C HIS A 229 22.80 25.86 -37.85
N LEU A 230 21.86 25.69 -38.73
CA LEU A 230 22.07 24.91 -39.95
C LEU A 230 21.44 25.72 -41.09
N ARG A 231 22.30 26.42 -41.79
CA ARG A 231 22.08 26.77 -43.18
C ARG A 231 22.50 25.60 -44.06
#